data_fe2eac97e5f2ec26c9e095ef67fcfe9d
#
_entry.id   fe2eac97e5f2ec26c9e095ef67fcfe9d
#
_cell.length_a   1.000
_cell.length_b   1.000
_cell.length_c   1.000
_cell.angle_alpha   90.00
_cell.angle_beta   90.00
_cell.angle_gamma   90.00
#
_symmetry.space_group_name_H-M   'P 1'
#
loop_
_entity.id
_entity.type
_entity.pdbx_description
1 polymer ?
#
loop_
_entity_poly.entity_id
_entity_poly.type
_entity_poly.pdbx_seq_one_letter_code
_entity_poly.pdbx_strand_id
1 'polypeptide(L)'
;MRSLLKIILFILILMRTGELISQVSIGWVARYDGGFGDDAGLAIITDESGNVYVTGNSHGNQTRRDLVVIKYSPAGANLWTRRIADTLNNNFMSGFDIKLDEFNNVIAGGIGVYKFDNNGNFLWGSSSDVRFEGIVLDKAGNIFATGGASWLLLTRKFQSNGNILWTKTYQYLLGGTSRDITIDKNEDVIITGKIPQTQSLNDYMTIKYSNSGEEIWTRRYNGGNEDHSYAITSDDSNNVYVTGWNKNISTDILTIKYSPEGDTLWKSVYDGGGGDVGYDIEVDSLGNVYVGGVTNSSSYITIKYDVNGDLLWSRVQISQQIPYFPVLKLDKNRNVYMSFVSFRPGNFSNYAVVKYNNDGVQQWMAEYYNTGFSHIYDLTLDTQANIYVTGASGGGHGYSIATVKFVQTPTQINQSTNNIIPDSYWLGQNFPNPFNPKTVIQYHIPVKGLVSLKVFDVLGNEVAQLLNGNQEAGSYEAEFDGSGFASGIYFYSLYLNESLFDTKRMVLLK
;
A
#
# COMPACT_ATOMS: atom_id res chain seq x y z
N MET A 1 56.12 16.11 -10.23
CA MET A 1 54.80 16.44 -10.86
C MET A 1 53.82 15.29 -11.02
N ARG A 2 54.22 14.00 -10.90
CA ARG A 2 53.30 12.85 -11.00
C ARG A 2 52.71 12.40 -9.67
N SER A 3 53.18 12.90 -8.54
CA SER A 3 52.65 12.56 -7.19
C SER A 3 51.55 13.53 -6.71
N LEU A 4 51.53 14.76 -7.20
CA LEU A 4 50.48 15.73 -6.83
C LEU A 4 49.14 15.50 -7.58
N LEU A 5 49.16 14.85 -8.74
CA LEU A 5 47.95 14.57 -9.52
C LEU A 5 47.14 13.38 -8.96
N LYS A 6 47.80 12.51 -8.18
CA LYS A 6 47.08 11.39 -7.52
C LYS A 6 46.40 11.79 -6.22
N ILE A 7 46.81 12.88 -5.58
CA ILE A 7 46.18 13.42 -4.38
C ILE A 7 44.94 14.26 -4.70
N ILE A 8 44.91 14.94 -5.86
CA ILE A 8 43.76 15.75 -6.30
C ILE A 8 42.63 14.86 -6.82
N LEU A 9 42.91 13.66 -7.35
CA LEU A 9 41.86 12.73 -7.81
C LEU A 9 41.23 11.92 -6.66
N PHE A 10 41.82 11.91 -5.46
CA PHE A 10 41.28 11.24 -4.28
C PHE A 10 40.42 12.17 -3.41
N ILE A 11 40.48 13.49 -3.61
CA ILE A 11 39.68 14.49 -2.86
C ILE A 11 38.32 14.78 -3.53
N LEU A 12 38.12 14.35 -4.79
CA LEU A 12 36.88 14.62 -5.56
C LEU A 12 35.82 13.50 -5.50
N ILE A 13 36.02 12.47 -4.66
CA ILE A 13 35.07 11.33 -4.50
C ILE A 13 34.39 11.29 -3.13
N LEU A 14 34.52 12.31 -2.30
CA LEU A 14 33.91 12.36 -0.96
C LEU A 14 32.99 13.57 -0.73
N MET A 15 32.26 14.02 -1.75
CA MET A 15 31.00 14.71 -1.50
C MET A 15 29.88 13.66 -1.55
N ARG A 16 29.79 12.80 -0.55
CA ARG A 16 28.54 12.13 -0.25
C ARG A 16 27.57 13.20 0.25
N THR A 17 26.62 13.55 -0.58
CA THR A 17 25.38 14.24 -0.17
C THR A 17 24.84 13.50 1.03
N GLY A 18 24.67 14.20 2.17
CA GLY A 18 24.03 13.60 3.36
C GLY A 18 22.72 12.98 2.92
N GLU A 19 22.54 11.71 3.23
CA GLU A 19 21.27 11.03 2.93
C GLU A 19 20.18 11.69 3.76
N LEU A 20 19.14 12.19 3.09
CA LEU A 20 17.93 12.66 3.73
C LEU A 20 17.20 11.44 4.28
N ILE A 21 17.19 11.27 5.61
CA ILE A 21 16.37 10.25 6.27
C ILE A 21 15.00 10.87 6.53
N SER A 22 13.96 10.17 6.09
CA SER A 22 12.59 10.61 6.23
C SER A 22 12.06 10.21 7.61
N GLN A 23 11.65 11.19 8.41
CA GLN A 23 10.82 10.94 9.59
C GLN A 23 9.40 10.59 9.14
N VAL A 24 8.82 9.55 9.72
CA VAL A 24 7.42 9.19 9.51
C VAL A 24 6.64 9.34 10.82
N SER A 25 5.48 9.97 10.76
CA SER A 25 4.59 10.17 11.91
C SER A 25 3.13 10.02 11.47
N ILE A 26 2.24 9.73 12.43
CA ILE A 26 0.80 9.75 12.17
C ILE A 26 0.38 11.22 12.04
N GLY A 27 -0.12 11.59 10.86
CA GLY A 27 -0.67 12.91 10.60
C GLY A 27 -2.06 13.06 11.20
N TRP A 28 -2.92 12.05 10.99
CA TRP A 28 -4.26 11.98 11.58
C TRP A 28 -4.82 10.55 11.49
N VAL A 29 -5.83 10.30 12.31
CA VAL A 29 -6.64 9.08 12.28
C VAL A 29 -8.10 9.48 12.22
N ALA A 30 -8.83 9.00 11.23
CA ALA A 30 -10.27 9.15 11.12
C ALA A 30 -10.95 7.79 11.32
N ARG A 31 -12.03 7.77 12.08
CA ARG A 31 -12.83 6.57 12.33
C ARG A 31 -14.28 6.81 11.91
N TYR A 32 -14.86 5.80 11.29
CA TYR A 32 -16.28 5.77 10.99
C TYR A 32 -16.89 4.50 11.56
N ASP A 33 -17.93 4.68 12.36
CA ASP A 33 -18.73 3.62 12.98
C ASP A 33 -20.18 3.82 12.53
N GLY A 34 -20.74 2.83 11.83
CA GLY A 34 -22.11 2.83 11.36
C GLY A 34 -23.13 2.57 12.48
N GLY A 35 -22.68 2.19 13.67
CA GLY A 35 -23.48 2.03 14.89
C GLY A 35 -24.21 0.69 15.02
N PHE A 36 -24.07 -0.24 14.06
CA PHE A 36 -24.85 -1.50 14.04
C PHE A 36 -24.02 -2.77 13.86
N GLY A 37 -22.71 -2.73 13.93
CA GLY A 37 -21.85 -3.90 13.79
C GLY A 37 -20.54 -3.59 13.08
N ASP A 38 -19.95 -4.59 12.43
CA ASP A 38 -18.63 -4.47 11.84
C ASP A 38 -18.64 -3.62 10.54
N ASP A 39 -17.76 -2.62 10.51
CA ASP A 39 -17.49 -1.77 9.37
C ASP A 39 -16.06 -1.98 8.87
N ALA A 40 -15.85 -1.89 7.55
CA ALA A 40 -14.53 -2.03 6.94
C ALA A 40 -14.36 -1.10 5.74
N GLY A 41 -13.26 -0.33 5.71
CA GLY A 41 -12.79 0.37 4.53
C GLY A 41 -12.00 -0.61 3.66
N LEU A 42 -12.40 -0.80 2.41
CA LEU A 42 -11.85 -1.83 1.53
C LEU A 42 -10.98 -1.25 0.41
N ALA A 43 -11.22 0.01 0.00
CA ALA A 43 -10.39 0.71 -0.97
C ALA A 43 -10.27 2.19 -0.62
N ILE A 44 -9.13 2.80 -0.99
CA ILE A 44 -8.77 4.18 -0.68
C ILE A 44 -8.07 4.83 -1.86
N ILE A 45 -8.41 6.11 -2.12
CA ILE A 45 -7.74 6.94 -3.13
C ILE A 45 -7.65 8.38 -2.65
N THR A 46 -6.67 9.14 -3.17
CA THR A 46 -6.51 10.57 -2.91
C THR A 46 -6.70 11.38 -4.19
N ASP A 47 -7.23 12.61 -4.09
CA ASP A 47 -7.17 13.58 -5.18
C ASP A 47 -5.89 14.44 -5.09
N GLU A 48 -5.64 15.25 -6.13
CA GLU A 48 -4.47 16.16 -6.18
C GLU A 48 -4.47 17.22 -5.06
N SER A 49 -5.64 17.53 -4.50
CA SER A 49 -5.79 18.46 -3.38
C SER A 49 -5.53 17.80 -2.03
N GLY A 50 -5.26 16.48 -2.01
CA GLY A 50 -5.02 15.69 -0.81
C GLY A 50 -6.30 15.30 -0.06
N ASN A 51 -7.51 15.46 -0.65
CA ASN A 51 -8.70 14.84 -0.08
C ASN A 51 -8.61 13.33 -0.23
N VAL A 52 -9.18 12.62 0.73
CA VAL A 52 -9.12 11.17 0.82
C VAL A 52 -10.52 10.58 0.66
N TYR A 53 -10.64 9.60 -0.20
CA TYR A 53 -11.89 8.91 -0.47
C TYR A 53 -11.74 7.44 -0.11
N VAL A 54 -12.67 6.94 0.66
CA VAL A 54 -12.70 5.54 1.12
C VAL A 54 -14.02 4.92 0.74
N THR A 55 -13.99 3.70 0.23
CA THR A 55 -15.18 2.87 0.08
C THR A 55 -15.03 1.57 0.84
N GLY A 56 -16.15 0.96 1.16
CA GLY A 56 -16.17 -0.30 1.88
C GLY A 56 -17.57 -0.77 2.22
N ASN A 57 -17.72 -1.37 3.37
CA ASN A 57 -19.01 -1.82 3.88
C ASN A 57 -19.25 -1.34 5.31
N SER A 58 -20.53 -1.17 5.64
CA SER A 58 -20.98 -0.81 6.99
C SER A 58 -22.30 -1.52 7.31
N HIS A 59 -22.43 -2.08 8.50
CA HIS A 59 -23.67 -2.66 8.95
C HIS A 59 -24.80 -1.61 9.05
N GLY A 60 -25.97 -1.94 8.54
CA GLY A 60 -27.15 -1.07 8.57
C GLY A 60 -28.14 -1.46 9.66
N ASN A 61 -29.02 -0.49 10.01
CA ASN A 61 -30.15 -0.74 10.92
C ASN A 61 -31.27 -1.48 10.19
N GLN A 62 -31.34 -2.71 10.06
CA GLN A 62 -32.27 -3.56 9.30
C GLN A 62 -31.76 -4.02 7.93
N THR A 63 -30.57 -3.58 7.51
CA THR A 63 -29.85 -4.11 6.35
C THR A 63 -28.62 -4.89 6.82
N ARG A 64 -28.15 -5.86 6.02
CA ARG A 64 -26.99 -6.69 6.43
C ARG A 64 -25.72 -5.89 6.37
N ARG A 65 -25.36 -5.40 5.18
CA ARG A 65 -24.21 -4.52 4.94
C ARG A 65 -24.58 -3.56 3.83
N ASP A 66 -24.25 -2.29 4.01
CA ASP A 66 -24.41 -1.24 3.03
C ASP A 66 -23.04 -0.91 2.43
N LEU A 67 -23.00 -0.59 1.14
CA LEU A 67 -21.84 0.07 0.56
C LEU A 67 -21.74 1.46 1.16
N VAL A 68 -20.56 1.82 1.64
CA VAL A 68 -20.27 3.15 2.18
C VAL A 68 -19.19 3.83 1.35
N VAL A 69 -19.36 5.14 1.12
CA VAL A 69 -18.33 6.02 0.55
C VAL A 69 -18.16 7.22 1.48
N ILE A 70 -16.91 7.51 1.83
CA ILE A 70 -16.56 8.58 2.76
C ILE A 70 -15.51 9.47 2.09
N LYS A 71 -15.68 10.78 2.20
CA LYS A 71 -14.65 11.77 1.83
C LYS A 71 -14.14 12.47 3.06
N TYR A 72 -12.83 12.51 3.20
CA TYR A 72 -12.12 13.28 4.22
C TYR A 72 -11.34 14.43 3.57
N SER A 73 -11.20 15.54 4.30
CA SER A 73 -10.29 16.62 3.94
C SER A 73 -8.83 16.21 4.11
N PRO A 74 -7.85 16.97 3.59
CA PRO A 74 -6.42 16.71 3.82
C PRO A 74 -6.03 16.68 5.31
N ALA A 75 -6.82 17.33 6.17
CA ALA A 75 -6.66 17.37 7.63
C ALA A 75 -7.40 16.24 8.36
N GLY A 76 -8.06 15.31 7.65
CA GLY A 76 -8.78 14.17 8.22
C GLY A 76 -10.22 14.46 8.67
N ALA A 77 -10.75 15.65 8.43
CA ALA A 77 -12.15 15.96 8.74
C ALA A 77 -13.09 15.28 7.75
N ASN A 78 -14.13 14.60 8.23
CA ASN A 78 -15.18 14.03 7.39
C ASN A 78 -15.94 15.17 6.69
N LEU A 79 -15.90 15.20 5.36
CA LEU A 79 -16.61 16.18 4.54
C LEU A 79 -18.02 15.69 4.17
N TRP A 80 -18.14 14.42 3.84
CA TRP A 80 -19.42 13.76 3.61
C TRP A 80 -19.28 12.23 3.69
N THR A 81 -20.41 11.58 3.96
CA THR A 81 -20.55 10.12 3.94
C THR A 81 -21.81 9.77 3.15
N ARG A 82 -21.73 8.74 2.31
CA ARG A 82 -22.86 8.18 1.56
C ARG A 82 -22.96 6.69 1.80
N ARG A 83 -24.18 6.20 1.88
CA ARG A 83 -24.51 4.79 2.03
C ARG A 83 -25.47 4.37 0.93
N ILE A 84 -25.23 3.20 0.37
CA ILE A 84 -26.13 2.53 -0.58
C ILE A 84 -26.52 1.20 0.07
N ALA A 85 -27.81 1.08 0.36
CA ALA A 85 -28.42 -0.10 0.97
C ALA A 85 -29.30 -0.82 -0.06
N ASP A 86 -29.30 -2.16 -0.05
CA ASP A 86 -30.35 -2.93 -0.73
C ASP A 86 -31.48 -3.21 0.24
N THR A 87 -32.42 -2.28 0.32
CA THR A 87 -33.57 -2.37 1.23
C THR A 87 -34.63 -3.36 0.76
N LEU A 88 -34.62 -3.76 -0.52
CA LEU A 88 -35.62 -4.65 -1.10
C LEU A 88 -35.24 -6.12 -0.91
N ASN A 89 -34.01 -6.49 -1.19
CA ASN A 89 -33.56 -7.88 -1.16
C ASN A 89 -32.65 -8.19 0.04
N ASN A 90 -32.31 -7.17 0.85
CA ASN A 90 -31.41 -7.27 1.99
C ASN A 90 -30.10 -7.99 1.64
N ASN A 91 -29.53 -7.69 0.45
CA ASN A 91 -28.25 -8.24 0.00
C ASN A 91 -27.07 -7.58 0.75
N PHE A 92 -25.96 -8.28 0.77
CA PHE A 92 -24.68 -7.72 1.24
C PHE A 92 -24.17 -6.74 0.20
N MET A 93 -24.19 -5.44 0.53
CA MET A 93 -23.59 -4.39 -0.28
C MET A 93 -22.17 -4.11 0.22
N SER A 94 -21.22 -3.93 -0.69
CA SER A 94 -19.82 -3.58 -0.35
C SER A 94 -19.20 -2.85 -1.52
N GLY A 95 -18.35 -1.86 -1.23
CA GLY A 95 -17.47 -1.24 -2.22
C GLY A 95 -16.10 -1.91 -2.16
N PHE A 96 -15.63 -2.48 -3.26
CA PHE A 96 -14.35 -3.20 -3.32
C PHE A 96 -13.24 -2.41 -3.98
N ASP A 97 -13.58 -1.45 -4.84
CA ASP A 97 -12.63 -0.56 -5.51
C ASP A 97 -13.22 0.84 -5.66
N ILE A 98 -12.36 1.85 -5.74
CA ILE A 98 -12.73 3.26 -5.84
C ILE A 98 -11.80 3.99 -6.82
N LYS A 99 -12.39 4.80 -7.71
CA LYS A 99 -11.65 5.66 -8.65
C LYS A 99 -12.24 7.05 -8.67
N LEU A 100 -11.46 8.00 -9.15
CA LEU A 100 -11.89 9.37 -9.41
C LEU A 100 -11.82 9.66 -10.91
N ASP A 101 -12.81 10.37 -11.45
CA ASP A 101 -12.70 10.93 -12.80
C ASP A 101 -12.00 12.31 -12.78
N GLU A 102 -11.79 12.91 -13.94
CA GLU A 102 -11.10 14.21 -14.09
C GLU A 102 -11.77 15.37 -13.32
N PHE A 103 -13.04 15.23 -12.94
CA PHE A 103 -13.80 16.21 -12.15
C PHE A 103 -13.80 15.86 -10.65
N ASN A 104 -13.03 14.85 -10.24
CA ASN A 104 -13.05 14.26 -8.90
C ASN A 104 -14.43 13.72 -8.49
N ASN A 105 -15.28 13.32 -9.48
CA ASN A 105 -16.44 12.51 -9.17
C ASN A 105 -15.97 11.11 -8.74
N VAL A 106 -16.66 10.57 -7.74
CA VAL A 106 -16.27 9.30 -7.11
C VAL A 106 -17.03 8.16 -7.77
N ILE A 107 -16.30 7.14 -8.20
CA ILE A 107 -16.85 5.89 -8.72
C ILE A 107 -16.48 4.77 -7.76
N ALA A 108 -17.49 4.11 -7.18
CA ALA A 108 -17.32 2.95 -6.29
C ALA A 108 -17.83 1.69 -7.00
N GLY A 109 -16.94 0.72 -7.16
CA GLY A 109 -17.24 -0.64 -7.65
C GLY A 109 -17.52 -1.58 -6.48
N GLY A 110 -18.54 -2.41 -6.62
CA GLY A 110 -18.96 -3.35 -5.58
C GLY A 110 -20.06 -4.26 -6.09
N ILE A 111 -21.12 -4.46 -5.32
CA ILE A 111 -22.35 -5.05 -5.86
C ILE A 111 -23.05 -3.97 -6.70
N GLY A 112 -22.65 -3.89 -7.99
CA GLY A 112 -22.95 -2.78 -8.87
C GLY A 112 -21.82 -1.75 -8.96
N VAL A 113 -22.07 -0.68 -9.73
CA VAL A 113 -21.19 0.50 -9.85
C VAL A 113 -22.00 1.74 -9.52
N TYR A 114 -21.46 2.62 -8.69
CA TYR A 114 -22.13 3.81 -8.21
C TYR A 114 -21.25 5.04 -8.41
N LYS A 115 -21.86 6.13 -8.89
CA LYS A 115 -21.15 7.40 -9.12
C LYS A 115 -21.77 8.53 -8.30
N PHE A 116 -20.92 9.31 -7.67
CA PHE A 116 -21.25 10.50 -6.90
C PHE A 116 -20.45 11.68 -7.43
N ASP A 117 -20.98 12.89 -7.37
CA ASP A 117 -20.18 14.08 -7.64
C ASP A 117 -19.18 14.35 -6.49
N ASN A 118 -18.28 15.32 -6.68
CA ASN A 118 -17.25 15.69 -5.69
C ASN A 118 -17.86 16.15 -4.33
N ASN A 119 -19.12 16.59 -4.31
CA ASN A 119 -19.86 16.97 -3.11
C ASN A 119 -20.64 15.81 -2.48
N GLY A 120 -20.53 14.62 -3.07
CA GLY A 120 -21.22 13.42 -2.64
C GLY A 120 -22.68 13.34 -3.08
N ASN A 121 -23.17 14.17 -4.02
CA ASN A 121 -24.49 13.97 -4.57
C ASN A 121 -24.50 12.75 -5.49
N PHE A 122 -25.50 11.90 -5.33
CA PHE A 122 -25.67 10.71 -6.15
C PHE A 122 -25.96 11.11 -7.60
N LEU A 123 -25.16 10.61 -8.55
CA LEU A 123 -25.36 10.86 -9.98
C LEU A 123 -26.10 9.69 -10.63
N TRP A 124 -25.60 8.49 -10.47
CA TRP A 124 -26.22 7.26 -10.96
C TRP A 124 -25.67 6.01 -10.27
N GLY A 125 -26.40 4.91 -10.38
CA GLY A 125 -25.96 3.60 -9.92
C GLY A 125 -26.53 2.49 -10.80
N SER A 126 -25.72 1.49 -11.06
CA SER A 126 -26.12 0.25 -11.73
C SER A 126 -26.08 -0.87 -10.70
N SER A 127 -27.22 -1.09 -10.03
CA SER A 127 -27.37 -2.29 -9.20
C SER A 127 -27.33 -3.53 -10.09
N SER A 128 -26.60 -4.55 -9.67
CA SER A 128 -26.54 -5.82 -10.39
C SER A 128 -26.27 -6.95 -9.40
N ASP A 129 -26.54 -8.18 -9.80
CA ASP A 129 -26.16 -9.38 -9.06
C ASP A 129 -24.66 -9.70 -9.24
N VAL A 130 -23.93 -8.84 -9.95
CA VAL A 130 -22.50 -8.96 -10.20
C VAL A 130 -21.73 -8.25 -9.11
N ARG A 131 -20.82 -8.95 -8.49
CA ARG A 131 -19.80 -8.42 -7.62
C ARG A 131 -18.61 -7.99 -8.49
N PHE A 132 -18.42 -6.67 -8.64
CA PHE A 132 -17.24 -6.11 -9.30
C PHE A 132 -16.09 -5.96 -8.31
N GLU A 133 -15.01 -6.68 -8.56
CA GLU A 133 -13.82 -6.68 -7.72
C GLU A 133 -12.88 -5.51 -8.04
N GLY A 134 -12.85 -5.07 -9.30
CA GLY A 134 -12.00 -3.98 -9.75
C GLY A 134 -12.67 -3.11 -10.81
N ILE A 135 -12.30 -1.83 -10.86
CA ILE A 135 -12.72 -0.83 -11.84
C ILE A 135 -11.55 -0.01 -12.36
N VAL A 136 -11.60 0.37 -13.63
CA VAL A 136 -10.67 1.35 -14.23
C VAL A 136 -11.42 2.29 -15.14
N LEU A 137 -10.84 3.46 -15.44
CA LEU A 137 -11.43 4.48 -16.31
C LEU A 137 -10.58 4.68 -17.56
N ASP A 138 -11.26 4.91 -18.71
CA ASP A 138 -10.58 5.45 -19.89
C ASP A 138 -10.48 7.00 -19.79
N LYS A 139 -9.74 7.62 -20.71
CA LYS A 139 -9.55 9.09 -20.76
C LYS A 139 -10.86 9.86 -21.01
N ALA A 140 -11.89 9.18 -21.56
CA ALA A 140 -13.23 9.77 -21.74
C ALA A 140 -14.10 9.65 -20.48
N GLY A 141 -13.56 9.09 -19.39
CA GLY A 141 -14.28 8.88 -18.12
C GLY A 141 -15.30 7.73 -18.19
N ASN A 142 -15.24 6.84 -19.21
CA ASN A 142 -16.01 5.61 -19.19
C ASN A 142 -15.38 4.63 -18.19
N ILE A 143 -16.23 3.82 -17.58
CA ILE A 143 -15.84 2.91 -16.51
C ILE A 143 -15.83 1.47 -17.03
N PHE A 144 -14.74 0.77 -16.85
CA PHE A 144 -14.67 -0.67 -17.01
C PHE A 144 -14.71 -1.31 -15.64
N ALA A 145 -15.53 -2.32 -15.47
CA ALA A 145 -15.68 -3.05 -14.24
C ALA A 145 -15.61 -4.56 -14.51
N THR A 146 -14.84 -5.27 -13.70
CA THR A 146 -14.69 -6.72 -13.82
C THR A 146 -15.02 -7.42 -12.51
N GLY A 147 -15.60 -8.62 -12.61
CA GLY A 147 -15.99 -9.37 -11.44
C GLY A 147 -16.63 -10.72 -11.80
N GLY A 148 -17.45 -11.23 -10.87
CA GLY A 148 -18.13 -12.50 -11.07
C GLY A 148 -19.54 -12.53 -10.48
N ALA A 149 -20.42 -13.28 -11.14
CA ALA A 149 -21.74 -13.63 -10.63
C ALA A 149 -22.04 -15.07 -11.00
N SER A 150 -22.50 -15.87 -10.02
CA SER A 150 -23.08 -17.19 -10.25
C SER A 150 -22.37 -18.02 -11.33
N TRP A 151 -21.02 -18.17 -11.25
CA TRP A 151 -20.20 -18.96 -12.17
C TRP A 151 -19.80 -18.26 -13.49
N LEU A 152 -20.06 -16.95 -13.63
CA LEU A 152 -19.68 -16.14 -14.79
C LEU A 152 -18.58 -15.17 -14.41
N LEU A 153 -17.48 -15.14 -15.16
CA LEU A 153 -16.57 -14.01 -15.20
C LEU A 153 -17.20 -12.95 -16.12
N LEU A 154 -17.33 -11.73 -15.65
CA LEU A 154 -17.96 -10.64 -16.37
C LEU A 154 -17.08 -9.41 -16.40
N THR A 155 -16.96 -8.80 -17.57
CA THR A 155 -16.39 -7.47 -17.77
C THR A 155 -17.41 -6.59 -18.45
N ARG A 156 -17.62 -5.38 -17.93
CA ARG A 156 -18.62 -4.45 -18.45
C ARG A 156 -18.03 -3.05 -18.59
N LYS A 157 -18.36 -2.41 -19.70
CA LYS A 157 -18.07 -1.00 -19.90
C LYS A 157 -19.32 -0.18 -19.73
N PHE A 158 -19.24 0.85 -18.89
CA PHE A 158 -20.25 1.87 -18.71
C PHE A 158 -19.75 3.17 -19.33
N GLN A 159 -20.63 3.91 -19.97
CA GLN A 159 -20.41 5.31 -20.29
C GLN A 159 -20.34 6.12 -18.99
N SER A 160 -19.69 7.28 -19.02
CA SER A 160 -19.54 8.16 -17.85
C SER A 160 -20.87 8.55 -17.17
N ASN A 161 -22.00 8.45 -17.90
CA ASN A 161 -23.36 8.70 -17.42
C ASN A 161 -24.10 7.44 -16.91
N GLY A 162 -23.44 6.29 -16.88
CA GLY A 162 -23.98 5.02 -16.37
C GLY A 162 -24.63 4.10 -17.41
N ASN A 163 -24.76 4.51 -18.68
CA ASN A 163 -25.26 3.62 -19.73
C ASN A 163 -24.26 2.50 -20.03
N ILE A 164 -24.75 1.28 -20.16
CA ILE A 164 -23.92 0.14 -20.53
C ILE A 164 -23.59 0.23 -22.02
N LEU A 165 -22.31 0.31 -22.34
CA LEU A 165 -21.82 0.28 -23.73
C LEU A 165 -21.64 -1.12 -24.24
N TRP A 166 -21.06 -2.00 -23.43
CA TRP A 166 -20.94 -3.42 -23.73
C TRP A 166 -20.78 -4.25 -22.45
N THR A 167 -21.05 -5.55 -22.58
CA THR A 167 -20.81 -6.55 -21.55
C THR A 167 -20.18 -7.78 -22.22
N LYS A 168 -19.08 -8.26 -21.66
CA LYS A 168 -18.43 -9.50 -22.03
C LYS A 168 -18.56 -10.48 -20.88
N THR A 169 -18.95 -11.70 -21.21
CA THR A 169 -19.05 -12.81 -20.27
C THR A 169 -18.16 -13.94 -20.76
N TYR A 170 -17.34 -14.44 -19.89
CA TYR A 170 -16.59 -15.66 -20.13
C TYR A 170 -17.24 -16.77 -19.33
N GLN A 171 -17.96 -17.64 -20.03
CA GLN A 171 -18.68 -18.74 -19.41
C GLN A 171 -17.83 -20.00 -19.47
N TYR A 172 -17.50 -20.53 -18.33
CA TYR A 172 -16.87 -21.83 -18.19
C TYR A 172 -17.82 -22.79 -17.46
N LEU A 173 -17.85 -24.06 -17.86
CA LEU A 173 -18.80 -25.05 -17.31
C LEU A 173 -18.75 -25.17 -15.76
N LEU A 174 -17.65 -24.77 -15.15
CA LEU A 174 -17.39 -24.90 -13.72
C LEU A 174 -17.19 -23.56 -12.99
N GLY A 175 -17.46 -22.44 -13.66
CA GLY A 175 -17.30 -21.09 -13.10
C GLY A 175 -15.89 -20.50 -13.29
N GLY A 176 -15.77 -19.21 -13.07
CA GLY A 176 -14.52 -18.44 -13.07
C GLY A 176 -14.71 -17.18 -12.25
N THR A 177 -13.62 -16.59 -11.76
CA THR A 177 -13.67 -15.31 -11.06
C THR A 177 -12.59 -14.39 -11.59
N SER A 178 -12.96 -13.16 -11.96
CA SER A 178 -12.01 -12.09 -12.14
C SER A 178 -11.53 -11.59 -10.78
N ARG A 179 -10.28 -11.17 -10.71
CA ARG A 179 -9.66 -10.68 -9.49
C ARG A 179 -9.24 -9.24 -9.59
N ASP A 180 -8.69 -8.87 -10.75
CA ASP A 180 -8.14 -7.53 -10.92
C ASP A 180 -8.23 -7.09 -12.39
N ILE A 181 -8.11 -5.78 -12.62
CA ILE A 181 -8.27 -5.11 -13.91
C ILE A 181 -7.28 -3.96 -14.04
N THR A 182 -6.68 -3.84 -15.21
CA THR A 182 -5.85 -2.69 -15.58
C THR A 182 -6.25 -2.16 -16.96
N ILE A 183 -5.79 -0.96 -17.29
CA ILE A 183 -5.97 -0.34 -18.60
C ILE A 183 -4.60 0.10 -19.11
N ASP A 184 -4.29 -0.18 -20.36
CA ASP A 184 -3.02 0.19 -20.96
C ASP A 184 -3.06 1.57 -21.63
N LYS A 185 -1.95 2.03 -22.18
CA LYS A 185 -1.84 3.34 -22.86
C LYS A 185 -2.71 3.46 -24.12
N ASN A 186 -3.09 2.34 -24.73
CA ASN A 186 -4.01 2.27 -25.87
C ASN A 186 -5.48 2.31 -25.42
N GLU A 187 -5.72 2.38 -24.11
CA GLU A 187 -7.05 2.27 -23.51
C GLU A 187 -7.72 0.90 -23.73
N ASP A 188 -6.92 -0.14 -24.01
CA ASP A 188 -7.37 -1.52 -23.98
C ASP A 188 -7.43 -1.98 -22.51
N VAL A 189 -8.46 -2.75 -22.19
CA VAL A 189 -8.67 -3.24 -20.82
C VAL A 189 -8.18 -4.67 -20.68
N ILE A 190 -7.42 -4.92 -19.63
CA ILE A 190 -6.86 -6.23 -19.35
C ILE A 190 -7.34 -6.69 -17.98
N ILE A 191 -7.86 -7.91 -17.91
CA ILE A 191 -8.34 -8.53 -16.68
C ILE A 191 -7.53 -9.78 -16.37
N THR A 192 -7.42 -10.09 -15.09
CA THR A 192 -6.87 -11.36 -14.63
C THR A 192 -7.79 -12.04 -13.63
N GLY A 193 -7.65 -13.34 -13.51
CA GLY A 193 -8.43 -14.13 -12.59
C GLY A 193 -8.13 -15.62 -12.73
N LYS A 194 -9.03 -16.43 -12.24
CA LYS A 194 -8.93 -17.88 -12.31
C LYS A 194 -10.09 -18.50 -13.06
N ILE A 195 -9.81 -19.55 -13.81
CA ILE A 195 -10.80 -20.41 -14.45
C ILE A 195 -10.58 -21.86 -14.02
N PRO A 196 -11.64 -22.63 -13.79
CA PRO A 196 -11.51 -24.03 -13.47
C PRO A 196 -10.97 -24.84 -14.67
N GLN A 197 -10.05 -25.73 -14.40
CA GLN A 197 -9.62 -26.77 -15.33
C GLN A 197 -10.48 -28.01 -15.18
N THR A 198 -10.75 -28.41 -13.93
CA THR A 198 -11.60 -29.50 -13.50
C THR A 198 -12.42 -29.05 -12.31
N GLN A 199 -13.23 -29.92 -11.71
CA GLN A 199 -14.01 -29.55 -10.51
C GLN A 199 -13.17 -29.09 -9.30
N SER A 200 -11.85 -29.32 -9.30
CA SER A 200 -10.96 -29.05 -8.17
C SER A 200 -9.69 -28.27 -8.52
N LEU A 201 -9.43 -27.98 -9.79
CA LEU A 201 -8.21 -27.30 -10.24
C LEU A 201 -8.57 -26.03 -11.00
N ASN A 202 -7.85 -24.95 -10.71
CA ASN A 202 -7.96 -23.67 -11.40
C ASN A 202 -6.65 -23.32 -12.08
N ASP A 203 -6.72 -22.51 -13.15
CA ASP A 203 -5.57 -21.95 -13.85
C ASP A 203 -5.65 -20.44 -13.87
N TYR A 204 -4.50 -19.74 -14.05
CA TYR A 204 -4.50 -18.33 -14.38
C TYR A 204 -5.24 -18.09 -15.68
N MET A 205 -6.02 -17.03 -15.72
CA MET A 205 -6.54 -16.47 -16.95
C MET A 205 -6.25 -14.99 -17.04
N THR A 206 -5.78 -14.54 -18.20
CA THR A 206 -5.59 -13.14 -18.53
C THR A 206 -6.25 -12.88 -19.88
N ILE A 207 -7.12 -11.88 -19.94
CA ILE A 207 -7.84 -11.51 -21.17
C ILE A 207 -7.62 -10.04 -21.45
N LYS A 208 -7.31 -9.70 -22.69
CA LYS A 208 -7.25 -8.32 -23.16
C LYS A 208 -8.40 -8.07 -24.14
N TYR A 209 -9.16 -7.02 -23.85
CA TYR A 209 -10.20 -6.49 -24.72
C TYR A 209 -9.83 -5.11 -25.22
N SER A 210 -10.17 -4.80 -26.46
CA SER A 210 -10.11 -3.43 -26.98
C SER A 210 -11.06 -2.51 -26.20
N ASN A 211 -10.88 -1.22 -26.31
CA ASN A 211 -11.78 -0.22 -25.74
C ASN A 211 -13.24 -0.42 -26.25
N SER A 212 -13.42 -0.93 -27.47
CA SER A 212 -14.75 -1.28 -28.06
C SER A 212 -15.32 -2.63 -27.60
N GLY A 213 -14.54 -3.41 -26.83
CA GLY A 213 -14.93 -4.70 -26.28
C GLY A 213 -14.64 -5.90 -27.19
N GLU A 214 -13.81 -5.75 -28.22
CA GLU A 214 -13.35 -6.91 -28.99
C GLU A 214 -12.24 -7.62 -28.21
N GLU A 215 -12.29 -8.94 -28.16
CA GLU A 215 -11.21 -9.75 -27.58
C GLU A 215 -9.98 -9.65 -28.47
N ILE A 216 -8.88 -9.11 -27.92
CA ILE A 216 -7.60 -9.00 -28.63
C ILE A 216 -6.82 -10.31 -28.45
N TRP A 217 -6.72 -10.76 -27.20
CA TRP A 217 -6.11 -12.06 -26.87
C TRP A 217 -6.60 -12.59 -25.52
N THR A 218 -6.51 -13.90 -25.37
CA THR A 218 -6.69 -14.61 -24.09
C THR A 218 -5.49 -15.50 -23.85
N ARG A 219 -4.97 -15.48 -22.62
CA ARG A 219 -3.88 -16.35 -22.17
C ARG A 219 -4.28 -17.12 -20.94
N ARG A 220 -3.93 -18.39 -20.96
CA ARG A 220 -4.11 -19.31 -19.86
C ARG A 220 -2.74 -19.87 -19.47
N TYR A 221 -2.40 -19.78 -18.18
CA TYR A 221 -1.26 -20.51 -17.64
C TYR A 221 -1.78 -21.70 -16.84
N ASN A 222 -1.24 -22.86 -17.16
CA ASN A 222 -1.54 -24.12 -16.50
C ASN A 222 -0.19 -24.76 -16.09
N GLY A 223 0.10 -24.75 -14.79
CA GLY A 223 1.28 -25.37 -14.20
C GLY A 223 1.13 -26.87 -13.93
N GLY A 224 0.00 -27.46 -14.30
CA GLY A 224 -0.30 -28.87 -14.09
C GLY A 224 -1.11 -29.19 -12.83
N ASN A 225 -1.17 -28.23 -11.90
CA ASN A 225 -1.98 -28.28 -10.68
C ASN A 225 -2.83 -27.02 -10.57
N GLU A 226 -3.20 -26.65 -9.36
CA GLU A 226 -3.98 -25.44 -9.09
C GLU A 226 -3.11 -24.17 -9.20
N ASP A 227 -3.56 -23.17 -9.95
CA ASP A 227 -2.88 -21.92 -10.20
C ASP A 227 -3.87 -20.76 -10.06
N HIS A 228 -3.49 -19.67 -9.35
CA HIS A 228 -4.38 -18.52 -9.12
C HIS A 228 -3.64 -17.21 -9.36
N SER A 229 -4.17 -16.34 -10.24
CA SER A 229 -3.74 -14.95 -10.33
C SER A 229 -4.53 -14.06 -9.37
N TYR A 230 -3.87 -13.02 -8.84
CA TYR A 230 -4.47 -12.08 -7.92
C TYR A 230 -4.41 -10.63 -8.40
N ALA A 231 -3.31 -10.19 -8.99
CA ALA A 231 -3.10 -8.81 -9.37
C ALA A 231 -2.52 -8.67 -10.77
N ILE A 232 -2.83 -7.56 -11.44
CA ILE A 232 -2.40 -7.24 -12.80
C ILE A 232 -2.04 -5.76 -12.91
N THR A 233 -0.98 -5.46 -13.66
CA THR A 233 -0.61 -4.10 -14.04
C THR A 233 -0.05 -4.06 -15.46
N SER A 234 0.10 -2.86 -16.04
CA SER A 234 0.71 -2.65 -17.36
C SER A 234 1.74 -1.53 -17.31
N ASP A 235 2.78 -1.63 -18.15
CA ASP A 235 3.78 -0.59 -18.29
C ASP A 235 3.45 0.41 -19.43
N ASP A 236 4.30 1.43 -19.56
CA ASP A 236 4.17 2.46 -20.60
C ASP A 236 4.36 1.93 -22.03
N SER A 237 4.88 0.72 -22.17
CA SER A 237 5.04 0.00 -23.45
C SER A 237 3.89 -0.98 -23.72
N ASN A 238 2.84 -0.95 -22.90
CA ASN A 238 1.68 -1.84 -22.94
C ASN A 238 2.01 -3.33 -22.67
N ASN A 239 3.18 -3.64 -22.07
CA ASN A 239 3.40 -4.97 -21.54
C ASN A 239 2.52 -5.19 -20.32
N VAL A 240 2.08 -6.41 -20.13
CA VAL A 240 1.16 -6.80 -19.06
C VAL A 240 1.88 -7.70 -18.06
N TYR A 241 1.71 -7.41 -16.78
CA TYR A 241 2.33 -8.15 -15.69
C TYR A 241 1.26 -8.72 -14.77
N VAL A 242 1.36 -9.99 -14.46
CA VAL A 242 0.37 -10.70 -13.62
C VAL A 242 1.10 -11.47 -12.54
N THR A 243 0.60 -11.39 -11.31
CA THR A 243 1.14 -12.18 -10.20
C THR A 243 0.07 -12.97 -9.46
N GLY A 244 0.51 -13.97 -8.72
CA GLY A 244 -0.31 -14.83 -7.89
C GLY A 244 0.51 -16.01 -7.41
N TRP A 245 -0.01 -17.24 -7.54
CA TRP A 245 0.73 -18.44 -7.17
C TRP A 245 0.44 -19.61 -8.12
N ASN A 246 1.43 -20.47 -8.28
CA ASN A 246 1.28 -21.78 -8.89
C ASN A 246 1.61 -22.86 -7.85
N LYS A 247 1.01 -24.01 -8.02
CA LYS A 247 1.20 -25.13 -7.12
C LYS A 247 2.02 -26.24 -7.80
N ASN A 248 3.19 -26.51 -7.23
CA ASN A 248 3.97 -27.72 -7.52
C ASN A 248 3.91 -28.65 -6.30
N ILE A 249 4.97 -28.68 -5.50
CA ILE A 249 5.02 -29.36 -4.19
C ILE A 249 4.39 -28.47 -3.13
N SER A 250 4.75 -27.18 -3.13
CA SER A 250 4.15 -26.07 -2.37
C SER A 250 3.44 -25.10 -3.32
N THR A 251 2.81 -24.07 -2.78
CA THR A 251 2.40 -22.89 -3.55
C THR A 251 3.58 -21.93 -3.61
N ASP A 252 3.95 -21.49 -4.83
CA ASP A 252 5.07 -20.59 -5.06
C ASP A 252 4.57 -19.35 -5.80
N ILE A 253 5.14 -18.14 -5.51
CA ILE A 253 4.75 -16.91 -6.21
C ILE A 253 5.14 -17.06 -7.69
N LEU A 254 4.16 -16.94 -8.57
CA LEU A 254 4.38 -16.89 -10.02
C LEU A 254 4.09 -15.49 -10.53
N THR A 255 5.05 -14.91 -11.24
CA THR A 255 4.91 -13.63 -11.94
C THR A 255 5.17 -13.85 -13.42
N ILE A 256 4.27 -13.33 -14.27
CA ILE A 256 4.34 -13.50 -15.73
C ILE A 256 4.32 -12.12 -16.39
N LYS A 257 5.19 -11.89 -17.37
CA LYS A 257 5.16 -10.74 -18.27
C LYS A 257 4.71 -11.19 -19.65
N TYR A 258 3.71 -10.49 -20.19
CA TYR A 258 3.25 -10.65 -21.57
C TYR A 258 3.58 -9.41 -22.39
N SER A 259 3.85 -9.60 -23.70
CA SER A 259 3.92 -8.50 -24.66
C SER A 259 2.53 -7.86 -24.89
N PRO A 260 2.43 -6.72 -25.56
CA PRO A 260 1.15 -6.13 -25.98
C PRO A 260 0.25 -7.10 -26.77
N GLU A 261 0.86 -8.03 -27.54
CA GLU A 261 0.22 -9.05 -28.36
C GLU A 261 -0.11 -10.33 -27.55
N GLY A 262 0.29 -10.35 -26.27
CA GLY A 262 0.03 -11.45 -25.35
C GLY A 262 1.07 -12.57 -25.39
N ASP A 263 2.21 -12.41 -26.06
CA ASP A 263 3.28 -13.40 -26.02
C ASP A 263 3.97 -13.39 -24.67
N THR A 264 4.23 -14.54 -24.08
CA THR A 264 4.97 -14.63 -22.82
C THR A 264 6.42 -14.20 -23.04
N LEU A 265 6.82 -13.07 -22.44
CA LEU A 265 8.18 -12.58 -22.50
C LEU A 265 9.08 -13.26 -21.46
N TRP A 266 8.57 -13.42 -20.23
CA TRP A 266 9.22 -14.16 -19.17
C TRP A 266 8.23 -14.65 -18.11
N LYS A 267 8.66 -15.62 -17.32
CA LYS A 267 8.00 -16.11 -16.11
C LYS A 267 9.04 -16.27 -15.01
N SER A 268 8.75 -15.76 -13.82
CA SER A 268 9.58 -15.91 -12.64
C SER A 268 8.80 -16.57 -11.53
N VAL A 269 9.41 -17.57 -10.90
CA VAL A 269 8.88 -18.30 -9.76
C VAL A 269 9.74 -17.98 -8.55
N TYR A 270 9.10 -17.56 -7.46
CA TYR A 270 9.76 -17.37 -6.18
C TYR A 270 9.26 -18.42 -5.19
N ASP A 271 10.19 -19.25 -4.71
CA ASP A 271 10.01 -20.25 -3.66
C ASP A 271 10.78 -19.77 -2.42
N GLY A 272 10.04 -19.35 -1.40
CA GLY A 272 10.57 -18.92 -0.11
C GLY A 272 10.59 -20.05 0.93
N GLY A 273 10.18 -21.25 0.52
CA GLY A 273 9.97 -22.43 1.38
C GLY A 273 8.63 -22.39 2.08
N GLY A 274 7.78 -23.37 1.86
CA GLY A 274 6.40 -23.41 2.36
C GLY A 274 5.39 -22.85 1.36
N GLY A 275 4.36 -22.16 1.82
CA GLY A 275 3.36 -21.55 0.93
C GLY A 275 3.67 -20.09 0.65
N ASP A 276 3.82 -19.73 -0.62
CA ASP A 276 4.12 -18.39 -1.10
C ASP A 276 3.03 -17.90 -2.05
N VAL A 277 2.58 -16.65 -1.89
CA VAL A 277 1.47 -16.06 -2.67
C VAL A 277 1.77 -14.60 -2.98
N GLY A 278 1.75 -14.21 -4.27
CA GLY A 278 1.77 -12.82 -4.72
C GLY A 278 0.36 -12.24 -4.69
N TYR A 279 0.17 -11.10 -4.04
CA TYR A 279 -1.14 -10.47 -3.89
C TYR A 279 -1.27 -9.14 -4.60
N ASP A 280 -0.18 -8.41 -4.78
CA ASP A 280 -0.17 -7.11 -5.44
C ASP A 280 1.07 -6.96 -6.32
N ILE A 281 0.98 -6.16 -7.37
CA ILE A 281 2.03 -5.99 -8.37
C ILE A 281 2.05 -4.56 -8.90
N GLU A 282 3.25 -3.96 -8.93
CA GLU A 282 3.50 -2.64 -9.50
C GLU A 282 4.70 -2.72 -10.45
N VAL A 283 4.74 -1.82 -11.43
CA VAL A 283 5.87 -1.67 -12.36
C VAL A 283 6.38 -0.24 -12.36
N ASP A 284 7.69 -0.05 -12.32
CA ASP A 284 8.28 1.28 -12.40
C ASP A 284 8.51 1.72 -13.86
N SER A 285 8.83 3.00 -14.05
CA SER A 285 9.08 3.59 -15.38
C SER A 285 10.29 3.01 -16.13
N LEU A 286 11.09 2.16 -15.50
CA LEU A 286 12.20 1.43 -16.11
C LEU A 286 11.82 -0.02 -16.45
N GLY A 287 10.58 -0.44 -16.14
CA GLY A 287 10.09 -1.79 -16.36
C GLY A 287 10.52 -2.79 -15.28
N ASN A 288 11.07 -2.33 -14.13
CA ASN A 288 11.27 -3.23 -13.00
C ASN A 288 9.93 -3.52 -12.34
N VAL A 289 9.77 -4.75 -11.90
CA VAL A 289 8.51 -5.29 -11.34
C VAL A 289 8.65 -5.50 -9.85
N TYR A 290 7.66 -5.05 -9.11
CA TYR A 290 7.59 -5.20 -7.66
C TYR A 290 6.37 -6.02 -7.29
N VAL A 291 6.56 -7.04 -6.46
CA VAL A 291 5.49 -7.93 -5.99
C VAL A 291 5.42 -7.87 -4.47
N GLY A 292 4.23 -7.58 -3.97
CA GLY A 292 3.87 -7.70 -2.57
C GLY A 292 3.17 -9.02 -2.32
N GLY A 293 3.57 -9.75 -1.29
CA GLY A 293 3.01 -11.08 -1.07
C GLY A 293 3.22 -11.63 0.34
N VAL A 294 2.92 -12.90 0.46
CA VAL A 294 3.15 -13.71 1.65
C VAL A 294 4.13 -14.82 1.31
N THR A 295 5.07 -15.11 2.20
CA THR A 295 6.03 -16.19 2.05
C THR A 295 6.02 -17.10 3.28
N ASN A 296 6.37 -18.37 3.06
CA ASN A 296 6.43 -19.39 4.09
C ASN A 296 5.12 -19.48 4.92
N SER A 297 3.98 -19.16 4.29
CA SER A 297 2.62 -19.13 4.90
C SER A 297 2.48 -18.25 6.15
N SER A 298 3.51 -17.49 6.54
CA SER A 298 3.53 -16.80 7.83
C SER A 298 4.23 -15.44 7.85
N SER A 299 4.78 -14.98 6.72
CA SER A 299 5.53 -13.73 6.66
C SER A 299 5.17 -12.95 5.42
N TYR A 300 5.25 -11.63 5.48
CA TYR A 300 5.08 -10.77 4.31
C TYR A 300 6.38 -10.66 3.51
N ILE A 301 6.25 -10.51 2.22
CA ILE A 301 7.41 -10.38 1.32
C ILE A 301 7.19 -9.24 0.32
N THR A 302 8.28 -8.51 0.05
CA THR A 302 8.40 -7.61 -1.09
C THR A 302 9.51 -8.13 -1.98
N ILE A 303 9.23 -8.31 -3.26
CA ILE A 303 10.17 -8.81 -4.27
C ILE A 303 10.34 -7.75 -5.33
N LYS A 304 11.56 -7.60 -5.86
CA LYS A 304 11.84 -6.82 -7.05
C LYS A 304 12.53 -7.67 -8.10
N TYR A 305 11.97 -7.64 -9.31
CA TYR A 305 12.58 -8.21 -10.52
C TYR A 305 13.03 -7.07 -11.45
N ASP A 306 14.04 -7.33 -12.26
CA ASP A 306 14.40 -6.44 -13.36
C ASP A 306 13.44 -6.60 -14.56
N VAL A 307 13.70 -5.84 -15.64
CA VAL A 307 12.90 -5.88 -16.87
C VAL A 307 12.86 -7.25 -17.55
N ASN A 308 13.85 -8.11 -17.29
CA ASN A 308 13.99 -9.45 -17.85
C ASN A 308 13.37 -10.54 -16.94
N GLY A 309 12.90 -10.17 -15.75
CA GLY A 309 12.35 -11.09 -14.75
C GLY A 309 13.39 -11.70 -13.81
N ASP A 310 14.63 -11.20 -13.83
CA ASP A 310 15.67 -11.64 -12.92
C ASP A 310 15.48 -10.99 -11.54
N LEU A 311 15.60 -11.80 -10.48
CA LEU A 311 15.45 -11.36 -9.10
C LEU A 311 16.57 -10.39 -8.71
N LEU A 312 16.21 -9.12 -8.42
CA LEU A 312 17.17 -8.13 -7.91
C LEU A 312 17.30 -8.18 -6.39
N TRP A 313 16.18 -8.23 -5.70
CA TRP A 313 16.16 -8.38 -4.23
C TRP A 313 14.80 -8.88 -3.73
N SER A 314 14.78 -9.43 -2.53
CA SER A 314 13.58 -9.70 -1.75
C SER A 314 13.75 -9.25 -0.31
N ARG A 315 12.66 -8.84 0.35
CA ARG A 315 12.64 -8.42 1.75
C ARG A 315 11.47 -9.05 2.47
N VAL A 316 11.75 -9.64 3.61
CA VAL A 316 10.76 -10.36 4.42
C VAL A 316 10.48 -9.57 5.69
N GLN A 317 9.19 -9.39 6.00
CA GLN A 317 8.69 -8.88 7.28
C GLN A 317 8.03 -10.04 8.00
N ILE A 318 8.62 -10.45 9.11
CA ILE A 318 8.15 -11.61 9.89
C ILE A 318 6.81 -11.27 10.53
N SER A 319 5.80 -12.12 10.31
CA SER A 319 4.53 -12.07 11.01
C SER A 319 4.46 -13.23 12.02
N GLN A 320 3.80 -13.01 13.14
CA GLN A 320 3.59 -14.05 14.16
C GLN A 320 2.26 -14.80 13.99
N GLN A 321 1.46 -14.42 12.99
CA GLN A 321 0.16 -15.02 12.67
C GLN A 321 -0.04 -15.11 11.17
N ILE A 322 -1.16 -15.72 10.74
CA ILE A 322 -1.49 -15.86 9.32
C ILE A 322 -1.60 -14.46 8.68
N PRO A 323 -0.78 -14.16 7.67
CA PRO A 323 -0.79 -12.85 7.02
C PRO A 323 -2.10 -12.59 6.27
N TYR A 324 -2.50 -11.30 6.25
CA TYR A 324 -3.55 -10.80 5.38
C TYR A 324 -2.94 -10.28 4.06
N PHE A 325 -3.78 -9.92 3.10
CA PHE A 325 -3.37 -9.43 1.78
C PHE A 325 -2.55 -8.12 1.92
N PRO A 326 -1.23 -8.12 1.63
CA PRO A 326 -0.45 -6.89 1.59
C PRO A 326 -0.81 -6.08 0.35
N VAL A 327 -0.72 -4.75 0.46
CA VAL A 327 -0.86 -3.83 -0.67
C VAL A 327 0.45 -3.08 -0.86
N LEU A 328 0.85 -2.89 -2.11
CA LEU A 328 2.10 -2.29 -2.50
C LEU A 328 1.86 -1.05 -3.37
N LYS A 329 2.60 0.03 -3.14
CA LYS A 329 2.61 1.23 -3.98
C LYS A 329 4.03 1.74 -4.19
N LEU A 330 4.24 2.36 -5.35
CA LEU A 330 5.49 3.01 -5.71
C LEU A 330 5.32 4.53 -5.69
N ASP A 331 6.34 5.25 -5.21
CA ASP A 331 6.42 6.69 -5.44
C ASP A 331 7.21 7.02 -6.74
N LYS A 332 7.18 8.28 -7.14
CA LYS A 332 7.90 8.78 -8.32
C LYS A 332 9.42 8.54 -8.30
N ASN A 333 9.98 8.32 -7.10
CA ASN A 333 11.39 8.00 -6.91
C ASN A 333 11.64 6.48 -6.89
N ARG A 334 10.61 5.67 -7.17
CA ARG A 334 10.65 4.20 -7.16
C ARG A 334 10.93 3.62 -5.77
N ASN A 335 10.61 4.37 -4.71
CA ASN A 335 10.55 3.79 -3.39
C ASN A 335 9.28 2.94 -3.28
N VAL A 336 9.39 1.85 -2.55
CA VAL A 336 8.33 0.85 -2.37
C VAL A 336 7.70 1.03 -0.99
N TYR A 337 6.40 1.09 -0.96
CA TYR A 337 5.60 1.11 0.27
C TYR A 337 4.74 -0.14 0.30
N MET A 338 4.82 -0.91 1.37
CA MET A 338 3.98 -2.09 1.57
C MET A 338 3.23 -1.95 2.88
N SER A 339 1.91 -2.08 2.80
CA SER A 339 1.06 -2.18 3.99
C SER A 339 0.88 -3.64 4.39
N PHE A 340 0.82 -3.88 5.69
CA PHE A 340 0.62 -5.21 6.25
C PHE A 340 0.09 -5.13 7.68
N VAL A 341 -0.31 -6.28 8.23
CA VAL A 341 -0.74 -6.41 9.62
C VAL A 341 0.43 -6.87 10.47
N SER A 342 0.84 -6.06 11.44
CA SER A 342 1.81 -6.44 12.46
C SER A 342 1.12 -6.93 13.73
N PHE A 343 1.83 -7.68 14.55
CA PHE A 343 1.30 -8.23 15.80
C PHE A 343 2.19 -7.86 16.98
N ARG A 344 1.56 -7.62 18.14
CA ARG A 344 2.24 -7.36 19.41
C ARG A 344 1.90 -8.44 20.44
N PRO A 345 2.70 -8.54 21.52
CA PRO A 345 2.36 -9.36 22.68
C PRO A 345 0.95 -9.02 23.21
N GLY A 346 0.12 -10.06 23.40
CA GLY A 346 -1.30 -9.88 23.73
C GLY A 346 -2.26 -10.17 22.57
N ASN A 347 -1.74 -10.58 21.41
CA ASN A 347 -2.49 -10.94 20.19
C ASN A 347 -3.26 -9.79 19.53
N PHE A 348 -2.88 -8.54 19.76
CA PHE A 348 -3.47 -7.40 19.05
C PHE A 348 -2.78 -7.19 17.70
N SER A 349 -3.56 -6.95 16.66
CA SER A 349 -3.06 -6.62 15.33
C SER A 349 -3.12 -5.12 15.06
N ASN A 350 -2.13 -4.61 14.33
CA ASN A 350 -1.96 -3.19 14.03
C ASN A 350 -1.85 -2.97 12.53
N TYR A 351 -2.16 -1.76 12.06
CA TYR A 351 -1.77 -1.34 10.72
C TYR A 351 -0.27 -1.06 10.70
N ALA A 352 0.44 -1.64 9.77
CA ALA A 352 1.86 -1.40 9.56
C ALA A 352 2.14 -1.02 8.10
N VAL A 353 3.09 -0.12 7.91
CA VAL A 353 3.61 0.26 6.60
C VAL A 353 5.13 0.28 6.67
N VAL A 354 5.78 -0.37 5.71
CA VAL A 354 7.23 -0.33 5.55
C VAL A 354 7.57 0.38 4.23
N LYS A 355 8.64 1.18 4.25
CA LYS A 355 9.22 1.80 3.05
C LYS A 355 10.58 1.21 2.78
N TYR A 356 10.80 0.82 1.53
CA TYR A 356 12.12 0.49 0.99
C TYR A 356 12.51 1.49 -0.08
N ASN A 357 13.80 1.81 -0.19
CA ASN A 357 14.31 2.50 -1.37
C ASN A 357 14.38 1.54 -2.57
N ASN A 358 14.76 2.09 -3.74
CA ASN A 358 14.89 1.32 -4.99
C ASN A 358 15.84 0.11 -4.90
N ASP A 359 16.81 0.14 -3.98
CA ASP A 359 17.78 -0.95 -3.76
C ASP A 359 17.32 -1.95 -2.69
N GLY A 360 16.09 -1.80 -2.20
CA GLY A 360 15.50 -2.66 -1.17
C GLY A 360 16.05 -2.39 0.24
N VAL A 361 16.69 -1.25 0.48
CA VAL A 361 17.09 -0.85 1.83
C VAL A 361 15.88 -0.27 2.55
N GLN A 362 15.54 -0.84 3.70
CA GLN A 362 14.45 -0.32 4.52
C GLN A 362 14.80 1.08 5.02
N GLN A 363 13.94 2.03 4.72
CA GLN A 363 14.07 3.42 5.14
C GLN A 363 13.43 3.64 6.50
N TRP A 364 12.22 3.11 6.67
CA TRP A 364 11.47 3.16 7.92
C TRP A 364 10.33 2.12 7.91
N MET A 365 9.75 1.90 9.09
CA MET A 365 8.51 1.18 9.30
C MET A 365 7.67 2.00 10.29
N ALA A 366 6.38 2.15 10.00
CA ALA A 366 5.43 2.86 10.85
C ALA A 366 4.25 1.97 11.18
N GLU A 367 3.69 2.15 12.37
CA GLU A 367 2.54 1.38 12.82
C GLU A 367 1.49 2.30 13.46
N TYR A 368 0.23 1.95 13.24
CA TYR A 368 -0.91 2.51 13.96
C TYR A 368 -1.46 1.46 14.92
N TYR A 369 -1.47 1.80 16.18
CA TYR A 369 -1.91 0.94 17.28
C TYR A 369 -3.33 1.23 17.70
N ASN A 370 -4.10 0.17 17.92
CA ASN A 370 -5.41 0.23 18.55
C ASN A 370 -5.55 -0.87 19.61
N THR A 371 -6.52 -0.74 20.49
CA THR A 371 -6.79 -1.69 21.60
C THR A 371 -7.50 -2.98 21.16
N GLY A 372 -7.71 -3.20 19.85
CA GLY A 372 -8.38 -4.37 19.28
C GLY A 372 -7.64 -4.94 18.07
N PHE A 373 -8.27 -5.91 17.43
CA PHE A 373 -7.77 -6.43 16.16
C PHE A 373 -7.96 -5.38 15.06
N SER A 374 -6.98 -5.30 14.17
CA SER A 374 -7.00 -4.40 13.03
C SER A 374 -6.62 -5.15 11.76
N HIS A 375 -7.32 -4.87 10.67
CA HIS A 375 -7.09 -5.45 9.34
C HIS A 375 -6.95 -4.31 8.34
N ILE A 376 -5.79 -4.19 7.73
CA ILE A 376 -5.55 -3.23 6.66
C ILE A 376 -5.98 -3.88 5.33
N TYR A 377 -6.65 -3.11 4.47
CA TYR A 377 -7.15 -3.62 3.20
C TYR A 377 -6.60 -2.88 2.00
N ASP A 378 -6.26 -1.59 2.15
CA ASP A 378 -5.74 -0.83 1.02
C ASP A 378 -4.82 0.32 1.48
N LEU A 379 -3.97 0.76 0.56
CA LEU A 379 -2.98 1.82 0.71
C LEU A 379 -2.94 2.69 -0.53
N THR A 380 -2.84 4.01 -0.34
CA THR A 380 -2.57 4.97 -1.41
C THR A 380 -1.54 6.02 -0.97
N LEU A 381 -0.95 6.69 -1.95
CA LEU A 381 0.01 7.78 -1.74
C LEU A 381 -0.56 9.08 -2.32
N ASP A 382 -0.29 10.22 -1.66
CA ASP A 382 -0.49 11.52 -2.29
C ASP A 382 0.73 11.96 -3.12
N THR A 383 0.63 13.10 -3.78
CA THR A 383 1.71 13.65 -4.62
C THR A 383 2.99 13.98 -3.85
N GLN A 384 2.92 14.08 -2.53
CA GLN A 384 4.03 14.31 -1.61
C GLN A 384 4.56 13.01 -1.01
N ALA A 385 4.03 11.87 -1.45
CA ALA A 385 4.30 10.54 -0.93
C ALA A 385 3.94 10.36 0.55
N ASN A 386 2.97 11.14 1.08
CA ASN A 386 2.33 10.76 2.33
C ASN A 386 1.47 9.52 2.08
N ILE A 387 1.39 8.68 3.09
CA ILE A 387 0.74 7.38 2.98
C ILE A 387 -0.62 7.43 3.66
N TYR A 388 -1.62 6.90 2.99
CA TYR A 388 -2.95 6.73 3.54
C TYR A 388 -3.32 5.26 3.48
N VAL A 389 -3.79 4.73 4.60
CA VAL A 389 -4.22 3.34 4.72
C VAL A 389 -5.64 3.29 5.26
N THR A 390 -6.40 2.29 4.83
CA THR A 390 -7.74 2.04 5.34
C THR A 390 -7.96 0.57 5.65
N GLY A 391 -8.92 0.32 6.52
CA GLY A 391 -9.27 -1.05 6.90
C GLY A 391 -10.33 -1.12 7.98
N ALA A 392 -10.37 -2.25 8.67
CA ALA A 392 -11.18 -2.48 9.84
C ALA A 392 -10.31 -2.40 11.10
N SER A 393 -10.74 -1.69 12.11
CA SER A 393 -10.00 -1.56 13.37
C SER A 393 -10.96 -1.69 14.55
N GLY A 394 -10.72 -2.67 15.41
CA GLY A 394 -11.59 -3.01 16.54
C GLY A 394 -11.72 -1.89 17.56
N GLY A 395 -12.88 -1.81 18.20
CA GLY A 395 -13.25 -0.89 19.27
C GLY A 395 -14.46 -1.45 20.00
N GLY A 396 -14.95 -0.80 21.05
CA GLY A 396 -15.87 -1.37 22.06
C GLY A 396 -17.16 -2.08 21.59
N HIS A 397 -17.59 -1.98 20.34
CA HIS A 397 -18.82 -2.61 19.82
C HIS A 397 -18.65 -3.30 18.46
N GLY A 398 -17.42 -3.67 18.04
CA GLY A 398 -17.13 -4.28 16.75
C GLY A 398 -15.99 -3.57 16.03
N TYR A 399 -15.87 -3.79 14.71
CA TYR A 399 -14.91 -3.10 13.88
C TYR A 399 -15.48 -1.79 13.34
N SER A 400 -14.67 -0.74 13.34
CA SER A 400 -14.95 0.53 12.66
C SER A 400 -14.03 0.68 11.46
N ILE A 401 -14.43 1.42 10.42
CA ILE A 401 -13.48 1.86 9.39
C ILE A 401 -12.48 2.78 10.07
N ALA A 402 -11.20 2.43 9.99
CA ALA A 402 -10.11 3.32 10.38
C ALA A 402 -9.33 3.73 9.14
N THR A 403 -9.16 5.03 8.96
CA THR A 403 -8.32 5.63 7.93
C THR A 403 -7.20 6.40 8.60
N VAL A 404 -5.96 6.09 8.25
CA VAL A 404 -4.76 6.64 8.88
C VAL A 404 -3.90 7.31 7.83
N LYS A 405 -3.48 8.54 8.10
CA LYS A 405 -2.47 9.25 7.33
C LYS A 405 -1.13 9.14 8.03
N PHE A 406 -0.11 8.65 7.33
CA PHE A 406 1.28 8.77 7.74
C PHE A 406 1.94 9.86 6.89
N VAL A 407 2.61 10.79 7.57
CA VAL A 407 3.29 11.93 6.95
C VAL A 407 4.79 11.68 6.98
N GLN A 408 5.44 11.88 5.84
CA GLN A 408 6.89 11.85 5.73
C GLN A 408 7.42 13.27 5.73
N THR A 409 8.18 13.62 6.76
CA THR A 409 8.96 14.86 6.79
C THR A 409 10.42 14.52 6.51
N PRO A 410 11.06 15.16 5.52
CA PRO A 410 12.48 15.02 5.35
C PRO A 410 13.19 15.51 6.60
N THR A 411 13.94 14.64 7.26
CA THR A 411 14.80 15.04 8.38
C THR A 411 16.20 15.24 7.82
N GLN A 412 16.71 16.47 7.90
CA GLN A 412 18.11 16.71 7.63
C GLN A 412 18.92 16.17 8.82
N ILE A 413 19.68 15.13 8.60
CA ILE A 413 20.71 14.68 9.52
C ILE A 413 22.02 15.28 9.03
N ASN A 414 22.46 16.32 9.71
CA ASN A 414 23.73 16.96 9.45
C ASN A 414 24.82 16.20 10.25
N GLN A 415 25.72 15.54 9.57
CA GLN A 415 26.95 15.12 10.22
C GLN A 415 27.73 16.38 10.58
N SER A 416 28.03 16.56 11.85
CA SER A 416 28.85 17.69 12.29
C SER A 416 30.21 17.63 11.57
N THR A 417 30.57 18.72 10.90
CA THR A 417 31.80 18.79 10.07
C THR A 417 33.12 18.78 10.87
N ASN A 418 33.06 18.59 12.18
CA ASN A 418 34.24 18.35 12.97
C ASN A 418 34.68 16.90 12.79
N ASN A 419 35.77 16.67 12.05
CA ASN A 419 36.40 15.38 11.76
C ASN A 419 36.97 14.64 12.99
N ILE A 420 36.42 14.86 14.16
CA ILE A 420 36.78 14.15 15.40
C ILE A 420 35.77 13.01 15.55
N ILE A 421 36.26 11.77 15.38
CA ILE A 421 35.48 10.59 15.72
C ILE A 421 35.28 10.59 17.24
N PRO A 422 34.03 10.57 17.75
CA PRO A 422 33.77 10.55 19.18
C PRO A 422 34.34 9.26 19.82
N ASP A 423 34.86 9.38 21.04
CA ASP A 423 35.40 8.23 21.76
C ASP A 423 34.32 7.35 22.42
N SER A 424 33.08 7.84 22.50
CA SER A 424 31.98 7.14 23.17
C SER A 424 30.64 7.46 22.52
N TYR A 425 29.67 6.57 22.70
CA TYR A 425 28.28 6.85 22.39
C TYR A 425 27.74 7.92 23.36
N TRP A 426 26.90 8.82 22.84
CA TRP A 426 26.28 9.84 23.62
C TRP A 426 24.94 10.28 22.99
N LEU A 427 23.95 10.56 23.84
CA LEU A 427 22.67 11.16 23.45
C LEU A 427 22.54 12.51 24.17
N GLY A 428 22.45 13.60 23.43
CA GLY A 428 22.29 14.95 23.95
C GLY A 428 20.87 15.24 24.41
N GLN A 429 20.74 16.27 25.29
CA GLN A 429 19.46 16.87 25.56
C GLN A 429 19.04 17.69 24.34
N ASN A 430 17.77 17.53 23.89
CA ASN A 430 17.25 18.30 22.77
C ASN A 430 17.29 19.81 23.09
N PHE A 431 17.57 20.62 22.07
CA PHE A 431 17.56 22.07 22.19
C PHE A 431 16.85 22.71 20.98
N PRO A 432 15.94 23.71 21.26
CA PRO A 432 15.44 24.14 22.55
C PRO A 432 14.66 23.07 23.31
N ASN A 433 14.58 23.16 24.64
CA ASN A 433 13.70 22.36 25.49
C ASN A 433 13.30 23.23 26.73
N PRO A 434 12.03 23.64 26.88
CA PRO A 434 10.87 23.33 26.02
C PRO A 434 11.02 23.87 24.58
N PHE A 435 10.29 23.27 23.61
CA PHE A 435 10.36 23.63 22.19
C PHE A 435 8.98 23.95 21.60
N ASN A 436 8.96 24.71 20.47
CA ASN A 436 7.76 25.09 19.73
C ASN A 436 8.09 25.44 18.27
N PRO A 437 7.61 24.74 17.25
CA PRO A 437 7.28 23.30 17.33
C PRO A 437 8.51 22.43 17.10
N LYS A 438 9.70 23.00 16.82
CA LYS A 438 10.91 22.28 16.40
C LYS A 438 11.98 22.24 17.47
N THR A 439 12.72 21.13 17.51
CA THR A 439 13.89 20.94 18.37
C THR A 439 14.92 20.06 17.70
N VAL A 440 16.19 20.17 18.10
CA VAL A 440 17.31 19.39 17.59
C VAL A 440 17.81 18.45 18.68
N ILE A 441 18.06 17.21 18.32
CA ILE A 441 18.64 16.17 19.17
C ILE A 441 20.02 15.84 18.61
N GLN A 442 21.06 16.01 19.43
CA GLN A 442 22.43 15.64 19.08
C GLN A 442 22.79 14.27 19.64
N TYR A 443 23.56 13.47 18.89
CA TYR A 443 24.06 12.19 19.36
C TYR A 443 25.41 11.83 18.71
N HIS A 444 26.19 10.98 19.40
CA HIS A 444 27.52 10.54 18.97
C HIS A 444 27.57 9.03 18.77
N ILE A 445 28.29 8.60 17.75
CA ILE A 445 28.51 7.19 17.39
C ILE A 445 30.01 6.98 17.19
N PRO A 446 30.68 6.23 18.06
CA PRO A 446 32.14 6.02 17.96
C PRO A 446 32.53 4.97 16.91
N VAL A 447 31.62 4.05 16.58
CA VAL A 447 31.84 2.98 15.60
C VAL A 447 30.60 2.82 14.72
N LYS A 448 30.80 2.44 13.46
CA LYS A 448 29.71 2.13 12.53
C LYS A 448 28.78 1.07 13.10
N GLY A 449 27.47 1.29 13.01
CA GLY A 449 26.45 0.36 13.48
C GLY A 449 25.04 0.71 13.04
N LEU A 450 24.10 -0.19 13.32
CA LEU A 450 22.67 0.08 13.16
C LEU A 450 22.22 0.99 14.32
N VAL A 451 21.68 2.14 13.96
CA VAL A 451 21.21 3.17 14.92
C VAL A 451 19.76 3.47 14.68
N SER A 452 18.98 3.57 15.77
CA SER A 452 17.59 3.99 15.71
C SER A 452 17.33 5.06 16.77
N LEU A 453 16.70 6.16 16.40
CA LEU A 453 16.28 7.24 17.27
C LEU A 453 14.76 7.39 17.20
N LYS A 454 14.08 7.14 18.31
CA LYS A 454 12.62 7.05 18.40
C LYS A 454 12.07 8.00 19.41
N VAL A 455 10.84 8.50 19.18
CA VAL A 455 10.11 9.39 20.07
C VAL A 455 8.87 8.69 20.62
N PHE A 456 8.60 8.88 21.90
CA PHE A 456 7.51 8.24 22.64
C PHE A 456 6.66 9.28 23.37
N ASP A 457 5.37 8.99 23.53
CA ASP A 457 4.50 9.72 24.44
C ASP A 457 4.69 9.28 25.91
N VAL A 458 3.92 9.89 26.82
CA VAL A 458 3.98 9.58 28.27
C VAL A 458 3.47 8.16 28.61
N LEU A 459 2.75 7.52 27.72
CA LEU A 459 2.26 6.16 27.87
C LEU A 459 3.25 5.11 27.34
N GLY A 460 4.37 5.57 26.73
CA GLY A 460 5.37 4.72 26.12
C GLY A 460 5.03 4.29 24.68
N ASN A 461 4.02 4.88 24.06
CA ASN A 461 3.73 4.62 22.64
C ASN A 461 4.75 5.35 21.78
N GLU A 462 5.32 4.66 20.80
CA GLU A 462 6.16 5.28 19.78
C GLU A 462 5.29 6.20 18.91
N VAL A 463 5.62 7.50 18.89
CA VAL A 463 4.89 8.52 18.12
C VAL A 463 5.67 9.00 16.91
N ALA A 464 7.00 8.83 16.90
CA ALA A 464 7.84 9.12 15.74
C ALA A 464 9.14 8.30 15.79
N GLN A 465 9.67 8.00 14.60
CA GLN A 465 10.99 7.42 14.42
C GLN A 465 11.83 8.39 13.58
N LEU A 466 12.86 9.01 14.21
CA LEU A 466 13.68 10.03 13.58
C LEU A 466 14.79 9.44 12.73
N LEU A 467 15.25 8.23 13.10
CA LEU A 467 16.31 7.50 12.43
C LEU A 467 16.11 6.00 12.63
N ASN A 468 16.39 5.23 11.57
CA ASN A 468 16.60 3.79 11.65
C ASN A 468 17.47 3.35 10.48
N GLY A 469 18.76 3.13 10.70
CA GLY A 469 19.69 2.74 9.65
C GLY A 469 21.15 2.64 10.10
N ASN A 470 21.99 2.13 9.21
CA ASN A 470 23.42 2.08 9.45
C ASN A 470 24.03 3.48 9.40
N GLN A 471 24.78 3.83 10.44
CA GLN A 471 25.51 5.09 10.57
C GLN A 471 27.01 4.82 10.67
N GLU A 472 27.80 5.65 10.02
CA GLU A 472 29.26 5.67 10.21
C GLU A 472 29.61 6.28 11.58
N ALA A 473 30.85 6.11 12.04
CA ALA A 473 31.31 6.80 13.23
C ALA A 473 31.28 8.32 13.03
N GLY A 474 30.73 9.07 14.00
CA GLY A 474 30.58 10.52 13.88
C GLY A 474 29.67 11.16 14.91
N SER A 475 29.53 12.48 14.82
CA SER A 475 28.57 13.28 15.57
C SER A 475 27.42 13.69 14.65
N TYR A 476 26.20 13.62 15.14
CA TYR A 476 24.96 13.78 14.35
C TYR A 476 23.96 14.68 15.05
N GLU A 477 23.11 15.28 14.25
CA GLU A 477 21.95 16.08 14.71
C GLU A 477 20.68 15.58 13.99
N ALA A 478 19.61 15.36 14.75
CA ALA A 478 18.29 15.03 14.23
C ALA A 478 17.27 16.09 14.67
N GLU A 479 16.55 16.68 13.72
CA GLU A 479 15.45 17.61 14.02
C GLU A 479 14.17 16.82 14.31
N PHE A 480 13.43 17.20 15.35
CA PHE A 480 12.08 16.76 15.63
C PHE A 480 11.11 17.93 15.46
N ASP A 481 10.12 17.77 14.60
CA ASP A 481 9.02 18.72 14.41
C ASP A 481 7.77 18.21 15.12
N GLY A 482 7.42 18.89 16.21
CA GLY A 482 6.25 18.59 17.04
C GLY A 482 4.95 19.24 16.55
N SER A 483 4.89 19.85 15.36
CA SER A 483 3.70 20.58 14.87
C SER A 483 2.44 19.72 14.80
N GLY A 484 2.57 18.42 14.54
CA GLY A 484 1.47 17.44 14.52
C GLY A 484 1.05 16.90 15.89
N PHE A 485 1.77 17.22 16.97
CA PHE A 485 1.57 16.62 18.29
C PHE A 485 0.97 17.61 19.29
N ALA A 486 0.26 17.12 20.32
CA ALA A 486 -0.28 17.95 21.39
C ALA A 486 0.85 18.50 22.29
N SER A 487 0.64 19.68 22.91
CA SER A 487 1.55 20.16 23.97
C SER A 487 1.64 19.13 25.09
N GLY A 488 2.85 18.83 25.54
CA GLY A 488 3.06 17.79 26.56
C GLY A 488 4.50 17.34 26.70
N ILE A 489 4.67 16.30 27.50
CA ILE A 489 5.95 15.63 27.72
C ILE A 489 6.08 14.48 26.73
N TYR A 490 7.24 14.39 26.10
CA TYR A 490 7.66 13.30 25.21
C TYR A 490 9.02 12.79 25.66
N PHE A 491 9.33 11.57 25.25
CA PHE A 491 10.64 10.95 25.46
C PHE A 491 11.23 10.57 24.11
N TYR A 492 12.55 10.61 23.99
CA TYR A 492 13.24 10.07 22.82
C TYR A 492 14.37 9.14 23.26
N SER A 493 14.54 8.04 22.53
CA SER A 493 15.47 6.97 22.88
C SER A 493 16.37 6.64 21.70
N LEU A 494 17.66 6.51 21.98
CA LEU A 494 18.67 6.05 21.05
C LEU A 494 18.88 4.54 21.25
N TYR A 495 18.79 3.79 20.17
CA TYR A 495 19.07 2.35 20.11
C TYR A 495 20.28 2.10 19.24
N LEU A 496 21.12 1.17 19.66
CA LEU A 496 22.35 0.75 18.99
C LEU A 496 22.27 -0.76 18.78
N ASN A 497 22.28 -1.21 17.51
CA ASN A 497 22.09 -2.62 17.17
C ASN A 497 20.88 -3.24 17.90
N GLU A 498 19.72 -2.53 17.83
CA GLU A 498 18.45 -2.91 18.46
C GLU A 498 18.41 -2.87 20.00
N SER A 499 19.51 -2.55 20.66
CA SER A 499 19.58 -2.41 22.12
C SER A 499 19.43 -0.96 22.54
N LEU A 500 18.56 -0.70 23.53
CA LEU A 500 18.38 0.64 24.09
C LEU A 500 19.69 1.13 24.71
N PHE A 501 20.18 2.29 24.25
CA PHE A 501 21.37 2.95 24.79
C PHE A 501 21.02 4.00 25.86
N ASP A 502 20.18 4.98 25.50
CA ASP A 502 19.78 6.07 26.43
C ASP A 502 18.41 6.64 26.04
N THR A 503 17.75 7.27 27.02
CA THR A 503 16.45 7.93 26.86
C THR A 503 16.48 9.32 27.50
N LYS A 504 15.98 10.32 26.80
CA LYS A 504 15.86 11.71 27.28
C LYS A 504 14.40 12.18 27.22
N ARG A 505 14.09 13.18 28.07
CA ARG A 505 12.77 13.82 28.10
C ARG A 505 12.79 15.15 27.38
N MET A 506 11.73 15.46 26.63
CA MET A 506 11.51 16.76 26.01
C MET A 506 10.09 17.28 26.29
N VAL A 507 9.89 18.58 26.17
CA VAL A 507 8.62 19.27 26.46
C VAL A 507 8.23 20.11 25.25
N LEU A 508 7.08 19.78 24.65
CA LEU A 508 6.48 20.54 23.56
C LEU A 508 5.48 21.55 24.15
N LEU A 509 5.65 22.81 23.79
CA LEU A 509 4.73 23.91 24.12
C LEU A 509 4.18 24.48 22.80
N LYS A 510 2.88 24.56 22.66
CA LYS A 510 2.19 25.28 21.56
C LYS A 510 1.52 26.52 22.07
#